data_ea9d1b897be0e3e0834cf18dd2847640
#
_entry.id   ea9d1b897be0e3e0834cf18dd2847640
#
_cell.length_a   1.000
_cell.length_b   1.000
_cell.length_c   1.000
_cell.angle_alpha   90.00
_cell.angle_beta   90.00
_cell.angle_gamma   90.00
#
_symmetry.space_group_name_H-M   'P 1'
#
loop_
_entity.id
_entity.type
_entity.pdbx_description
1 polymer ?
#
loop_
_entity_poly.entity_id
_entity_poly.type
_entity_poly.pdbx_seq_one_letter_code
_entity_poly.pdbx_strand_id
1 'polypeptide(L)'
;MGVEFNLVSRDAQRALEEFSREFAAALTQGGVESWAKDLGLYKASRALKTTFPVPVSAAGYSEFKGDIKYRALFEKSLELVPKTWQDGVAELASVIEAPDFIGWTSEPAAIAAAAMSLTNEIVAAALAANATCWDLKTFFAADHPYNVFDASVGTFDNDVTGAGTDPTLANLAIAKASFRAIKGPGGKPLGLRMTHVLAPAAQEETWKDLLEQDMVIQAIDGGAAFGAVGNRHKGTVKPVFSDELADDSEWYPLALNKPGMVPWIVQDEGTPEEIRHDKTDALYKSTLKVGVAYILRGNGVLALPHCVQRWAGTAP
;
A
#
# COMPACT_ATOMS: atom_id res chain seq x y z
N MET A 1 -45.76 29.95 -17.98
CA MET A 1 -45.29 28.53 -17.87
C MET A 1 -43.79 28.37 -18.14
N GLY A 2 -43.02 29.38 -18.54
CA GLY A 2 -41.58 29.25 -18.83
C GLY A 2 -40.64 29.52 -17.63
N VAL A 3 -41.14 30.03 -16.52
CA VAL A 3 -40.31 30.45 -15.39
C VAL A 3 -40.09 29.31 -14.37
N GLU A 4 -41.09 28.43 -14.20
CA GLU A 4 -40.99 27.32 -13.25
C GLU A 4 -40.00 26.20 -13.71
N PHE A 5 -39.94 25.92 -15.00
CA PHE A 5 -38.97 24.94 -15.53
C PHE A 5 -37.52 25.33 -15.31
N ASN A 6 -37.23 26.62 -15.23
CA ASN A 6 -35.85 27.11 -15.04
C ASN A 6 -35.42 27.11 -13.56
N LEU A 7 -36.34 27.20 -12.63
CA LEU A 7 -36.03 27.13 -11.18
C LEU A 7 -35.71 25.69 -10.74
N VAL A 8 -36.49 24.73 -11.19
CA VAL A 8 -36.32 23.30 -10.92
C VAL A 8 -34.99 22.78 -11.48
N SER A 9 -34.58 23.22 -12.67
CA SER A 9 -33.27 22.93 -13.24
C SER A 9 -32.10 23.54 -12.43
N ARG A 10 -32.33 24.69 -11.81
CA ARG A 10 -31.28 25.38 -11.02
C ARG A 10 -31.01 24.71 -9.69
N ASP A 11 -32.01 24.16 -9.03
CA ASP A 11 -31.81 23.52 -7.71
C ASP A 11 -31.04 22.20 -7.83
N ALA A 12 -31.32 21.37 -8.84
CA ALA A 12 -30.53 20.17 -9.11
C ALA A 12 -29.06 20.51 -9.49
N GLN A 13 -28.86 21.51 -10.34
CA GLN A 13 -27.51 21.95 -10.70
C GLN A 13 -26.74 22.50 -9.49
N ARG A 14 -27.42 23.27 -8.64
CA ARG A 14 -26.84 23.82 -7.43
C ARG A 14 -26.44 22.72 -6.43
N ALA A 15 -27.26 21.69 -6.27
CA ALA A 15 -26.94 20.54 -5.44
C ALA A 15 -25.72 19.76 -5.94
N LEU A 16 -25.61 19.58 -7.27
CA LEU A 16 -24.42 18.96 -7.88
C LEU A 16 -23.15 19.80 -7.70
N GLU A 17 -23.25 21.13 -7.85
CA GLU A 17 -22.12 22.05 -7.63
C GLU A 17 -21.67 22.06 -6.17
N GLU A 18 -22.61 22.02 -5.25
CA GLU A 18 -22.34 21.95 -3.81
C GLU A 18 -21.63 20.65 -3.45
N PHE A 19 -22.11 19.52 -3.97
CA PHE A 19 -21.48 18.23 -3.81
C PHE A 19 -20.02 18.26 -4.28
N SER A 20 -19.77 18.75 -5.48
CA SER A 20 -18.42 18.81 -6.06
C SER A 20 -17.49 19.70 -5.26
N ARG A 21 -18.02 20.82 -4.73
CA ARG A 21 -17.24 21.71 -3.87
C ARG A 21 -16.86 21.04 -2.54
N GLU A 22 -17.80 20.33 -1.92
CA GLU A 22 -17.56 19.60 -0.66
C GLU A 22 -16.60 18.43 -0.86
N PHE A 23 -16.75 17.68 -1.94
CA PHE A 23 -15.78 16.64 -2.32
C PHE A 23 -14.38 17.20 -2.49
N ALA A 24 -14.20 18.27 -3.27
CA ALA A 24 -12.90 18.91 -3.47
C ALA A 24 -12.30 19.45 -2.16
N ALA A 25 -13.14 19.99 -1.27
CA ALA A 25 -12.72 20.44 0.05
C ALA A 25 -12.26 19.26 0.92
N ALA A 26 -13.00 18.16 0.96
CA ALA A 26 -12.65 16.96 1.71
C ALA A 26 -11.36 16.32 1.18
N LEU A 27 -11.20 16.24 -0.14
CA LEU A 27 -9.96 15.73 -0.76
C LEU A 27 -8.74 16.61 -0.42
N THR A 28 -8.94 17.93 -0.30
CA THR A 28 -7.86 18.88 0.02
C THR A 28 -7.50 18.91 1.50
N GLN A 29 -8.51 18.75 2.37
CA GLN A 29 -8.29 18.74 3.82
C GLN A 29 -7.43 17.56 4.26
N GLY A 30 -7.40 16.48 3.48
CA GLY A 30 -6.67 15.26 3.79
C GLY A 30 -7.25 14.60 5.06
N GLY A 31 -6.80 13.47 5.39
CA GLY A 31 -7.24 12.77 6.61
C GLY A 31 -6.93 11.29 6.56
N VAL A 32 -6.75 10.77 5.35
CA VAL A 32 -6.33 9.38 5.14
C VAL A 32 -4.87 9.38 4.74
N GLU A 33 -4.00 8.92 5.63
CA GLU A 33 -2.59 8.68 5.30
C GLU A 33 -2.50 7.49 4.35
N SER A 34 -1.84 7.68 3.20
CA SER A 34 -1.61 6.59 2.26
C SER A 34 -0.28 5.91 2.56
N TRP A 35 -0.31 4.95 3.47
CA TRP A 35 0.87 4.14 3.76
C TRP A 35 1.41 3.43 2.52
N ALA A 36 0.56 3.08 1.56
CA ALA A 36 0.99 2.44 0.33
C ALA A 36 1.88 3.36 -0.53
N LYS A 37 1.60 4.67 -0.53
CA LYS A 37 2.42 5.68 -1.21
C LYS A 37 3.72 5.97 -0.45
N ASP A 38 3.65 5.99 0.88
CA ASP A 38 4.79 6.34 1.74
C ASP A 38 5.82 5.22 1.85
N LEU A 39 5.38 3.96 1.90
CA LEU A 39 6.25 2.79 2.04
C LEU A 39 6.69 2.18 0.71
N GLY A 40 6.05 2.55 -0.40
CA GLY A 40 6.35 2.10 -1.76
C GLY A 40 6.96 3.18 -2.64
N LEU A 41 7.03 2.88 -3.94
CA LEU A 41 7.30 3.88 -4.97
C LEU A 41 5.97 4.38 -5.53
N TYR A 42 5.66 5.63 -5.30
CA TYR A 42 4.49 6.28 -5.86
C TYR A 42 4.82 7.03 -7.15
N LYS A 43 3.97 6.89 -8.15
CA LYS A 43 4.06 7.62 -9.42
C LYS A 43 2.69 8.15 -9.84
N ALA A 44 2.49 9.45 -9.80
CA ALA A 44 1.33 10.08 -10.43
C ALA A 44 1.48 10.04 -11.96
N SER A 45 0.60 9.33 -12.65
CA SER A 45 0.71 9.17 -14.12
C SER A 45 -0.60 8.70 -14.74
N ARG A 46 -0.94 9.28 -15.90
CA ARG A 46 -2.06 8.86 -16.76
C ARG A 46 -1.68 7.81 -17.81
N ALA A 47 -0.48 7.24 -17.72
CA ALA A 47 -0.03 6.23 -18.67
C ALA A 47 -0.90 4.97 -18.57
N LEU A 48 -1.33 4.44 -19.70
CA LEU A 48 -2.12 3.20 -19.77
C LEU A 48 -1.33 1.95 -19.39
N LYS A 49 -0.02 2.03 -19.44
CA LYS A 49 0.91 0.99 -19.03
C LYS A 49 2.23 1.64 -18.64
N THR A 50 2.77 1.21 -17.52
CA THR A 50 4.11 1.63 -17.08
C THR A 50 4.97 0.40 -16.86
N THR A 51 6.20 0.46 -17.38
CA THR A 51 7.19 -0.61 -17.22
C THR A 51 8.28 -0.13 -16.29
N PHE A 52 8.55 -0.89 -15.23
CA PHE A 52 9.61 -0.61 -14.26
C PHE A 52 10.71 -1.65 -14.40
N PRO A 53 11.97 -1.24 -14.58
CA PRO A 53 13.08 -2.18 -14.62
C PRO A 53 13.33 -2.74 -13.21
N VAL A 54 13.49 -4.05 -13.11
CA VAL A 54 13.88 -4.72 -11.86
C VAL A 54 15.41 -4.74 -11.78
N PRO A 55 16.02 -4.20 -10.72
CA PRO A 55 17.46 -4.23 -10.55
C PRO A 55 17.95 -5.66 -10.24
N VAL A 56 18.32 -6.41 -11.25
CA VAL A 56 18.78 -7.79 -11.11
C VAL A 56 20.26 -7.88 -10.69
N SER A 57 21.01 -6.78 -10.71
CA SER A 57 22.41 -6.77 -10.33
C SER A 57 22.74 -5.80 -9.21
N ALA A 58 23.41 -6.29 -8.15
CA ALA A 58 23.94 -5.41 -7.09
C ALA A 58 25.13 -4.58 -7.59
N ALA A 59 25.17 -3.29 -7.20
CA ALA A 59 26.33 -2.45 -7.44
C ALA A 59 27.52 -2.94 -6.62
N GLY A 60 28.68 -3.06 -7.25
CA GLY A 60 29.91 -3.41 -6.56
C GLY A 60 31.13 -3.04 -7.40
N TYR A 61 32.14 -2.53 -6.74
CA TYR A 61 33.45 -2.30 -7.37
C TYR A 61 34.22 -3.63 -7.42
N SER A 62 34.85 -3.90 -8.54
CA SER A 62 35.85 -4.97 -8.68
C SER A 62 37.22 -4.33 -8.94
N GLU A 63 38.28 -5.02 -8.52
CA GLU A 63 39.64 -4.59 -8.83
C GLU A 63 39.83 -4.50 -10.34
N PHE A 64 40.37 -3.38 -10.81
CA PHE A 64 40.72 -3.20 -12.23
C PHE A 64 42.01 -4.01 -12.57
N LYS A 65 41.87 -4.99 -13.45
CA LYS A 65 42.96 -5.87 -13.90
C LYS A 65 43.20 -5.76 -15.40
N GLY A 66 43.07 -4.54 -15.94
CA GLY A 66 43.30 -4.28 -17.36
C GLY A 66 42.05 -4.18 -18.23
N ASP A 67 40.94 -4.80 -17.84
CA ASP A 67 39.69 -4.74 -18.58
C ASP A 67 38.54 -4.17 -17.73
N ILE A 68 37.74 -3.30 -18.33
CA ILE A 68 36.51 -2.77 -17.72
C ILE A 68 35.41 -3.80 -17.86
N LYS A 69 34.96 -4.38 -16.75
CA LYS A 69 33.82 -5.30 -16.74
C LYS A 69 32.52 -4.52 -16.58
N TYR A 70 31.71 -4.53 -17.64
CA TYR A 70 30.35 -4.01 -17.60
C TYR A 70 29.41 -5.10 -17.08
N ARG A 71 28.43 -4.72 -16.29
CA ARG A 71 27.34 -5.61 -15.88
C ARG A 71 26.06 -5.27 -16.62
N ALA A 72 25.30 -6.29 -16.99
CA ALA A 72 23.95 -6.09 -17.48
C ALA A 72 23.07 -5.48 -16.38
N LEU A 73 22.37 -4.40 -16.71
CA LEU A 73 21.59 -3.68 -15.72
C LEU A 73 20.17 -4.22 -15.55
N PHE A 74 19.53 -4.71 -16.62
CA PHE A 74 18.12 -5.09 -16.55
C PHE A 74 17.77 -6.16 -17.60
N GLU A 75 17.34 -7.32 -17.13
CA GLU A 75 16.79 -8.36 -18.01
C GLU A 75 15.33 -8.68 -17.67
N LYS A 76 14.80 -8.13 -16.59
CA LYS A 76 13.41 -8.31 -16.15
C LYS A 76 12.75 -6.97 -15.93
N SER A 77 11.46 -6.90 -16.20
CA SER A 77 10.64 -5.72 -15.97
C SER A 77 9.33 -6.08 -15.30
N LEU A 78 8.84 -5.17 -14.46
CA LEU A 78 7.50 -5.21 -13.90
C LEU A 78 6.60 -4.33 -14.75
N GLU A 79 5.43 -4.85 -15.11
CA GLU A 79 4.43 -4.12 -15.84
C GLU A 79 3.28 -3.74 -14.89
N LEU A 80 2.95 -2.47 -14.86
CA LEU A 80 1.80 -1.96 -14.14
C LEU A 80 0.80 -1.43 -15.17
N VAL A 81 -0.41 -2.02 -15.17
CA VAL A 81 -1.53 -1.61 -16.00
C VAL A 81 -2.60 -1.03 -15.07
N PRO A 82 -2.87 0.28 -15.11
CA PRO A 82 -3.90 0.90 -14.30
C PRO A 82 -5.29 0.32 -14.57
N LYS A 83 -6.06 0.14 -13.52
CA LYS A 83 -7.49 -0.19 -13.56
C LYS A 83 -8.29 1.08 -13.37
N THR A 84 -9.51 1.09 -13.86
CA THR A 84 -10.46 2.18 -13.65
C THR A 84 -11.35 1.84 -12.48
N TRP A 85 -11.40 2.72 -11.50
CA TRP A 85 -12.21 2.64 -10.30
C TRP A 85 -13.24 3.76 -10.36
N GLN A 86 -14.42 3.53 -9.82
CA GLN A 86 -15.47 4.54 -9.81
C GLN A 86 -16.27 4.44 -8.52
N ASP A 87 -16.71 5.60 -8.06
CA ASP A 87 -17.70 5.72 -7.01
C ASP A 87 -18.57 6.96 -7.29
N GLY A 88 -19.81 6.99 -6.79
CA GLY A 88 -20.69 8.12 -7.03
C GLY A 88 -22.08 7.90 -6.48
N VAL A 89 -22.82 8.97 -6.42
CA VAL A 89 -24.21 9.00 -5.96
C VAL A 89 -25.16 9.48 -7.05
N ALA A 90 -26.33 8.91 -7.09
CA ALA A 90 -27.40 9.35 -7.96
C ALA A 90 -28.76 9.19 -7.27
N GLU A 91 -29.57 10.24 -7.31
CA GLU A 91 -30.90 10.28 -6.68
C GLU A 91 -31.94 10.73 -7.69
N LEU A 92 -33.22 10.39 -7.43
CA LEU A 92 -34.33 10.88 -8.24
C LEU A 92 -34.36 12.42 -8.22
N ALA A 93 -34.50 13.03 -9.38
CA ALA A 93 -34.56 14.50 -9.47
C ALA A 93 -35.72 15.08 -8.64
N SER A 94 -36.83 14.38 -8.53
CA SER A 94 -37.98 14.78 -7.70
C SER A 94 -37.67 14.80 -6.19
N VAL A 95 -36.72 13.97 -5.72
CA VAL A 95 -36.27 13.96 -4.33
C VAL A 95 -35.36 15.17 -4.06
N ILE A 96 -34.43 15.46 -4.97
CA ILE A 96 -33.52 16.60 -4.85
C ILE A 96 -34.25 17.92 -4.92
N GLU A 97 -35.38 17.97 -5.65
CA GLU A 97 -36.22 19.16 -5.80
C GLU A 97 -37.27 19.29 -4.69
N ALA A 98 -37.37 18.30 -3.82
CA ALA A 98 -38.27 18.37 -2.67
C ALA A 98 -37.79 19.44 -1.65
N PRO A 99 -38.72 20.23 -1.05
CA PRO A 99 -38.35 21.32 -0.11
C PRO A 99 -37.63 20.83 1.14
N ASP A 100 -37.73 19.54 1.46
CA ASP A 100 -37.11 18.87 2.61
C ASP A 100 -35.79 18.17 2.28
N PHE A 101 -35.29 18.29 1.05
CA PHE A 101 -33.99 17.77 0.69
C PHE A 101 -32.86 18.55 1.36
N ILE A 102 -32.15 17.91 2.29
CA ILE A 102 -31.08 18.51 3.08
C ILE A 102 -29.71 18.48 2.34
N GLY A 103 -29.64 17.83 1.18
CA GLY A 103 -28.40 17.59 0.44
C GLY A 103 -27.74 16.24 0.76
N TRP A 104 -26.66 15.95 0.07
CA TRP A 104 -25.83 14.74 0.31
C TRP A 104 -24.77 15.04 1.39
N THR A 105 -25.18 15.23 2.63
CA THR A 105 -24.36 15.81 3.70
C THR A 105 -23.08 15.05 4.02
N SER A 106 -23.07 13.70 3.93
CA SER A 106 -21.90 12.87 4.27
C SER A 106 -21.23 12.24 3.05
N GLU A 107 -21.94 12.11 1.94
CA GLU A 107 -21.48 11.35 0.77
C GLU A 107 -20.24 11.97 0.10
N PRO A 108 -20.11 13.30 -0.08
CA PRO A 108 -18.91 13.88 -0.68
C PRO A 108 -17.64 13.55 0.11
N ALA A 109 -17.71 13.60 1.44
CA ALA A 109 -16.59 13.29 2.31
C ALA A 109 -16.27 11.80 2.31
N ALA A 110 -17.29 10.93 2.27
CA ALA A 110 -17.11 9.47 2.19
C ALA A 110 -16.43 9.06 0.89
N ILE A 111 -16.88 9.58 -0.26
CA ILE A 111 -16.27 9.28 -1.56
C ILE A 111 -14.84 9.83 -1.63
N ALA A 112 -14.58 11.01 -1.07
CA ALA A 112 -13.23 11.56 -1.01
C ALA A 112 -12.30 10.70 -0.14
N ALA A 113 -12.77 10.21 1.01
CA ALA A 113 -12.02 9.28 1.86
C ALA A 113 -11.72 7.96 1.14
N ALA A 114 -12.71 7.36 0.46
CA ALA A 114 -12.54 6.16 -0.34
C ALA A 114 -11.52 6.36 -1.48
N ALA A 115 -11.53 7.50 -2.16
CA ALA A 115 -10.55 7.81 -3.19
C ALA A 115 -9.12 7.93 -2.63
N MET A 116 -8.96 8.43 -1.39
CA MET A 116 -7.66 8.52 -0.72
C MET A 116 -7.16 7.16 -0.21
N SER A 117 -8.05 6.29 0.30
CA SER A 117 -7.69 4.94 0.78
C SER A 117 -7.47 3.92 -0.34
N LEU A 118 -7.97 4.18 -1.54
CA LEU A 118 -7.94 3.24 -2.67
C LEU A 118 -6.55 2.62 -2.91
N THR A 119 -5.49 3.40 -2.80
CA THR A 119 -4.13 2.89 -3.02
C THR A 119 -3.69 1.93 -1.91
N ASN A 120 -4.16 2.14 -0.68
CA ASN A 120 -3.92 1.22 0.44
C ASN A 120 -4.65 -0.10 0.20
N GLU A 121 -5.93 -0.04 -0.18
CA GLU A 121 -6.75 -1.22 -0.50
C GLU A 121 -6.13 -2.05 -1.64
N ILE A 122 -5.65 -1.39 -2.70
CA ILE A 122 -5.00 -2.06 -3.83
C ILE A 122 -3.74 -2.81 -3.39
N VAL A 123 -2.89 -2.20 -2.56
CA VAL A 123 -1.66 -2.84 -2.08
C VAL A 123 -1.98 -3.94 -1.07
N ALA A 124 -2.94 -3.72 -0.15
CA ALA A 124 -3.39 -4.75 0.79
C ALA A 124 -3.94 -5.98 0.05
N ALA A 125 -4.79 -5.77 -0.97
CA ALA A 125 -5.27 -6.85 -1.82
C ALA A 125 -4.15 -7.57 -2.59
N ALA A 126 -3.12 -6.85 -3.05
CA ALA A 126 -1.97 -7.44 -3.71
C ALA A 126 -1.11 -8.28 -2.75
N LEU A 127 -0.92 -7.84 -1.50
CA LEU A 127 -0.23 -8.59 -0.46
C LEU A 127 -0.98 -9.90 -0.14
N ALA A 128 -2.30 -9.82 0.06
CA ALA A 128 -3.15 -10.98 0.31
C ALA A 128 -3.19 -11.96 -0.88
N ALA A 129 -3.23 -11.46 -2.11
CA ALA A 129 -3.24 -12.29 -3.31
C ALA A 129 -1.95 -13.08 -3.54
N ASN A 130 -0.84 -12.63 -2.99
CA ASN A 130 0.48 -13.28 -3.10
C ASN A 130 0.79 -13.77 -4.53
N ALA A 131 0.58 -12.90 -5.52
CA ALA A 131 0.70 -13.26 -6.93
C ALA A 131 2.14 -13.60 -7.32
N THR A 132 2.30 -14.29 -8.45
CA THR A 132 3.62 -14.66 -8.99
C THR A 132 4.47 -13.41 -9.27
N CYS A 133 5.70 -13.42 -8.79
CA CYS A 133 6.69 -12.37 -8.95
C CYS A 133 7.49 -12.54 -10.27
N TRP A 134 8.37 -11.57 -10.55
CA TRP A 134 9.25 -11.56 -11.74
C TRP A 134 10.24 -12.72 -11.82
N ASP A 135 10.50 -13.41 -10.70
CA ASP A 135 11.37 -14.59 -10.60
C ASP A 135 10.62 -15.93 -10.73
N LEU A 136 9.32 -15.87 -11.07
CA LEU A 136 8.40 -16.99 -11.24
C LEU A 136 8.00 -17.72 -9.95
N LYS A 137 8.34 -17.17 -8.79
CA LYS A 137 7.83 -17.61 -7.49
C LYS A 137 6.65 -16.74 -7.06
N THR A 138 5.85 -17.20 -6.11
CA THR A 138 4.91 -16.31 -5.41
C THR A 138 5.70 -15.20 -4.72
N PHE A 139 5.11 -14.04 -4.55
CA PHE A 139 5.82 -12.88 -3.98
C PHE A 139 6.32 -13.15 -2.55
N PHE A 140 5.56 -13.88 -1.76
CA PHE A 140 6.02 -14.46 -0.50
C PHE A 140 6.28 -15.95 -0.73
N ALA A 141 7.53 -16.35 -0.59
CA ALA A 141 7.99 -17.71 -0.77
C ALA A 141 9.27 -17.99 0.04
N ALA A 142 9.45 -19.23 0.45
CA ALA A 142 10.60 -19.64 1.24
C ALA A 142 11.90 -19.81 0.41
N ASP A 143 11.82 -19.71 -0.92
CA ASP A 143 12.92 -20.13 -1.81
C ASP A 143 13.18 -19.16 -2.97
N HIS A 144 13.08 -17.85 -2.75
CA HIS A 144 13.44 -16.85 -3.75
C HIS A 144 14.92 -16.96 -4.13
N PRO A 145 15.26 -17.06 -5.41
CA PRO A 145 16.66 -17.13 -5.83
C PRO A 145 17.35 -15.79 -5.66
N TYR A 146 18.55 -15.77 -5.08
CA TYR A 146 19.39 -14.56 -5.09
C TYR A 146 19.79 -14.15 -6.51
N ASN A 147 19.93 -15.12 -7.40
CA ASN A 147 20.22 -14.89 -8.81
C ASN A 147 19.36 -15.82 -9.66
N VAL A 148 18.47 -15.24 -10.47
CA VAL A 148 17.56 -16.00 -11.34
C VAL A 148 18.32 -16.79 -12.43
N PHE A 149 19.54 -16.37 -12.75
CA PHE A 149 20.38 -16.98 -13.78
C PHE A 149 21.43 -17.95 -13.23
N ASP A 150 21.65 -17.95 -11.91
CA ASP A 150 22.65 -18.79 -11.26
C ASP A 150 22.15 -19.29 -9.90
N ALA A 151 21.60 -20.47 -9.89
CA ALA A 151 21.08 -21.11 -8.68
C ALA A 151 22.16 -21.43 -7.62
N SER A 152 23.45 -21.43 -7.98
CA SER A 152 24.55 -21.70 -7.05
C SER A 152 24.72 -20.62 -5.98
N VAL A 153 24.20 -19.41 -6.20
CA VAL A 153 24.22 -18.31 -5.23
C VAL A 153 23.31 -18.58 -4.02
N GLY A 154 22.32 -19.48 -4.18
CA GLY A 154 21.38 -19.87 -3.14
C GLY A 154 20.07 -19.08 -3.17
N THR A 155 19.28 -19.25 -2.12
CA THR A 155 17.93 -18.67 -1.98
C THR A 155 17.78 -17.92 -0.68
N PHE A 156 16.72 -17.10 -0.57
CA PHE A 156 16.26 -16.48 0.66
C PHE A 156 14.77 -16.72 0.88
N ASP A 157 14.39 -16.66 2.12
CA ASP A 157 13.02 -16.79 2.59
C ASP A 157 12.47 -15.40 2.97
N ASN A 158 11.30 -15.07 2.45
CA ASN A 158 10.54 -13.90 2.85
C ASN A 158 9.11 -14.24 3.30
N ASP A 159 8.82 -15.53 3.55
CA ASP A 159 7.52 -16.05 3.96
C ASP A 159 7.64 -16.88 5.25
N VAL A 160 7.71 -16.22 6.37
CA VAL A 160 7.85 -16.85 7.70
C VAL A 160 6.47 -17.16 8.25
N THR A 161 6.06 -18.42 8.17
CA THR A 161 4.73 -18.87 8.58
C THR A 161 4.80 -19.93 9.66
N GLY A 162 3.75 -20.03 10.49
CA GLY A 162 3.58 -21.09 11.47
C GLY A 162 3.50 -20.63 12.92
N ALA A 163 3.49 -21.58 13.84
CA ALA A 163 3.39 -21.28 15.27
C ALA A 163 4.60 -20.50 15.79
N GLY A 164 4.34 -19.46 16.59
CA GLY A 164 5.39 -18.68 17.24
C GLY A 164 5.96 -17.55 16.39
N THR A 165 5.29 -17.15 15.31
CA THR A 165 5.66 -16.00 14.47
C THR A 165 4.99 -14.70 14.89
N ASP A 166 4.25 -14.69 15.99
CA ASP A 166 3.59 -13.51 16.55
C ASP A 166 4.59 -12.37 16.83
N PRO A 167 4.13 -11.10 16.84
CA PRO A 167 4.99 -9.97 17.14
C PRO A 167 5.55 -10.07 18.57
N THR A 168 6.84 -10.35 18.66
CA THR A 168 7.62 -10.41 19.90
C THR A 168 8.98 -9.75 19.71
N LEU A 169 9.65 -9.38 20.81
CA LEU A 169 11.02 -8.85 20.74
C LEU A 169 12.00 -9.83 20.09
N ALA A 170 11.80 -11.14 20.32
CA ALA A 170 12.64 -12.19 19.73
C ALA A 170 12.43 -12.25 18.21
N ASN A 171 11.17 -12.28 17.75
CA ASN A 171 10.84 -12.32 16.33
C ASN A 171 11.25 -11.04 15.61
N LEU A 172 11.12 -9.88 16.26
CA LEU A 172 11.63 -8.62 15.74
C LEU A 172 13.17 -8.66 15.56
N ALA A 173 13.90 -9.27 16.49
CA ALA A 173 15.35 -9.45 16.35
C ALA A 173 15.70 -10.39 15.19
N ILE A 174 14.96 -11.49 15.01
CA ILE A 174 15.12 -12.44 13.91
C ILE A 174 14.83 -11.74 12.57
N ALA A 175 13.72 -11.01 12.45
CA ALA A 175 13.37 -10.26 11.24
C ALA A 175 14.44 -9.21 10.88
N LYS A 176 15.01 -8.50 11.85
CA LYS A 176 16.15 -7.58 11.63
C LYS A 176 17.40 -8.29 11.15
N ALA A 177 17.67 -9.49 11.66
CA ALA A 177 18.84 -10.28 11.26
C ALA A 177 18.67 -10.86 9.84
N SER A 178 17.46 -11.34 9.50
CA SER A 178 17.16 -11.91 8.17
C SER A 178 17.39 -10.90 7.04
N PHE A 179 16.92 -9.64 7.18
CA PHE A 179 17.21 -8.60 6.19
C PHE A 179 18.70 -8.36 5.97
N ARG A 180 19.51 -8.42 7.02
CA ARG A 180 20.97 -8.25 6.90
C ARG A 180 21.66 -9.41 6.18
N ALA A 181 21.04 -10.59 6.24
CA ALA A 181 21.55 -11.80 5.60
C ALA A 181 21.23 -11.85 4.10
N ILE A 182 20.23 -11.08 3.63
CA ILE A 182 19.82 -11.06 2.22
C ILE A 182 20.98 -10.60 1.34
N LYS A 183 21.28 -11.43 0.33
CA LYS A 183 22.36 -11.22 -0.63
C LYS A 183 21.81 -10.71 -1.97
N GLY A 184 22.65 -10.04 -2.71
CA GLY A 184 22.36 -9.72 -4.11
C GLY A 184 22.80 -10.85 -5.05
N PRO A 185 22.52 -10.72 -6.36
CA PRO A 185 22.84 -11.72 -7.37
C PRO A 185 24.31 -12.14 -7.47
N GLY A 186 25.23 -11.31 -6.96
CA GLY A 186 26.66 -11.64 -6.87
C GLY A 186 27.07 -12.29 -5.54
N GLY A 187 26.13 -12.77 -4.72
CA GLY A 187 26.41 -13.42 -3.44
C GLY A 187 26.84 -12.48 -2.31
N LYS A 188 26.98 -11.17 -2.57
CA LYS A 188 27.35 -10.16 -1.56
C LYS A 188 26.11 -9.65 -0.82
N PRO A 189 26.20 -9.41 0.50
CA PRO A 189 25.08 -8.84 1.26
C PRO A 189 24.60 -7.52 0.65
N LEU A 190 23.28 -7.36 0.51
CA LEU A 190 22.67 -6.12 0.02
C LEU A 190 22.73 -4.99 1.05
N GLY A 191 22.95 -5.32 2.33
CA GLY A 191 22.98 -4.34 3.42
C GLY A 191 21.60 -3.75 3.71
N LEU A 192 20.55 -4.54 3.52
CA LEU A 192 19.18 -4.18 3.88
C LEU A 192 19.06 -4.11 5.40
N ARG A 193 18.22 -3.20 5.87
CA ARG A 193 17.90 -3.02 7.29
C ARG A 193 16.42 -2.79 7.43
N MET A 194 15.79 -3.50 8.34
CA MET A 194 14.41 -3.26 8.71
C MET A 194 14.24 -1.83 9.23
N THR A 195 13.34 -1.07 8.65
CA THR A 195 13.07 0.34 8.98
C THR A 195 11.63 0.55 9.41
N HIS A 196 10.70 -0.21 8.85
CA HIS A 196 9.29 -0.11 9.12
C HIS A 196 8.69 -1.50 9.38
N VAL A 197 7.55 -1.52 10.02
CA VAL A 197 6.66 -2.66 10.07
C VAL A 197 5.26 -2.18 9.69
N LEU A 198 4.64 -2.87 8.76
CA LEU A 198 3.24 -2.71 8.43
C LEU A 198 2.47 -3.84 9.10
N ALA A 199 1.46 -3.50 9.88
CA ALA A 199 0.66 -4.45 10.64
C ALA A 199 -0.82 -4.06 10.63
N PRO A 200 -1.74 -5.00 10.85
CA PRO A 200 -3.15 -4.69 11.01
C PRO A 200 -3.38 -3.86 12.27
N ALA A 201 -4.44 -3.04 12.27
CA ALA A 201 -4.81 -2.21 13.40
C ALA A 201 -5.06 -3.03 14.69
N ALA A 202 -5.51 -4.28 14.56
CA ALA A 202 -5.67 -5.20 15.69
C ALA A 202 -4.38 -5.44 16.48
N GLN A 203 -3.21 -5.28 15.87
CA GLN A 203 -1.90 -5.46 16.52
C GLN A 203 -1.29 -4.14 17.04
N GLU A 204 -1.98 -3.00 16.93
CA GLU A 204 -1.43 -1.67 17.24
C GLU A 204 -0.87 -1.60 18.66
N GLU A 205 -1.64 -2.00 19.67
CA GLU A 205 -1.20 -1.97 21.07
C GLU A 205 0.03 -2.88 21.32
N THR A 206 0.05 -4.05 20.69
CA THR A 206 1.20 -4.96 20.79
C THR A 206 2.47 -4.32 20.25
N TRP A 207 2.40 -3.66 19.10
CA TRP A 207 3.55 -2.99 18.51
C TRP A 207 3.98 -1.73 19.26
N LYS A 208 3.05 -0.97 19.84
CA LYS A 208 3.36 0.15 20.72
C LYS A 208 4.09 -0.33 21.97
N ASP A 209 3.63 -1.39 22.61
CA ASP A 209 4.29 -2.00 23.74
C ASP A 209 5.72 -2.47 23.41
N LEU A 210 5.92 -3.06 22.25
CA LEU A 210 7.23 -3.54 21.82
C LEU A 210 8.22 -2.40 21.47
N LEU A 211 7.74 -1.30 20.90
CA LEU A 211 8.61 -0.28 20.30
C LEU A 211 8.66 1.04 21.08
N GLU A 212 7.70 1.32 21.95
CA GLU A 212 7.63 2.61 22.66
C GLU A 212 8.01 2.51 24.14
N GLN A 213 7.80 1.35 24.77
CA GLN A 213 8.16 1.18 26.18
C GLN A 213 9.67 1.30 26.42
N ASP A 214 10.03 1.98 27.51
CA ASP A 214 11.44 2.14 27.91
C ASP A 214 12.04 0.85 28.49
N MET A 215 11.21 0.05 29.14
CA MET A 215 11.62 -1.18 29.81
C MET A 215 10.69 -2.32 29.40
N VAL A 216 11.27 -3.48 29.25
CA VAL A 216 10.57 -4.73 28.95
C VAL A 216 10.91 -5.79 29.98
N ILE A 217 9.96 -6.66 30.27
CA ILE A 217 10.20 -7.80 31.16
C ILE A 217 10.82 -8.92 30.33
N GLN A 218 12.02 -9.31 30.67
CA GLN A 218 12.72 -10.42 30.03
C GLN A 218 13.20 -11.44 31.06
N ALA A 219 13.33 -12.68 30.63
CA ALA A 219 13.99 -13.71 31.42
C ALA A 219 15.45 -13.34 31.64
N ILE A 220 15.87 -13.32 32.89
CA ILE A 220 17.24 -13.13 33.33
C ILE A 220 17.74 -14.40 33.99
N ASP A 221 19.06 -14.53 34.14
CA ASP A 221 19.67 -15.67 34.83
C ASP A 221 19.26 -17.04 34.24
N GLY A 222 19.34 -17.16 32.91
CA GLY A 222 19.00 -18.41 32.21
C GLY A 222 17.54 -18.83 32.26
N GLY A 223 16.61 -17.90 32.58
CA GLY A 223 15.17 -18.15 32.68
C GLY A 223 14.69 -18.44 34.13
N ALA A 224 15.59 -18.41 35.11
CA ALA A 224 15.26 -18.65 36.51
C ALA A 224 14.51 -17.47 37.17
N ALA A 225 14.63 -16.26 36.60
CA ALA A 225 13.95 -15.07 37.09
C ALA A 225 13.56 -14.15 35.90
N PHE A 226 12.55 -13.30 36.15
CA PHE A 226 12.17 -12.23 35.20
C PHE A 226 12.56 -10.88 35.80
N GLY A 227 13.11 -10.02 34.98
CA GLY A 227 13.52 -8.70 35.39
C GLY A 227 13.20 -7.64 34.31
N ALA A 228 13.02 -6.41 34.77
CA ALA A 228 12.86 -5.26 33.89
C ALA A 228 14.21 -4.87 33.31
N VAL A 229 14.35 -4.90 31.99
CA VAL A 229 15.56 -4.49 31.26
C VAL A 229 15.22 -3.40 30.27
N GLY A 230 16.19 -2.54 29.95
CA GLY A 230 16.01 -1.48 28.96
C GLY A 230 15.64 -2.06 27.59
N ASN A 231 14.63 -1.50 26.97
CA ASN A 231 14.17 -1.92 25.65
C ASN A 231 15.16 -1.50 24.57
N ARG A 232 15.93 -2.44 24.04
CA ARG A 232 16.91 -2.21 22.96
C ARG A 232 16.27 -1.94 21.59
N HIS A 233 14.98 -2.20 21.46
CA HIS A 233 14.23 -2.07 20.22
C HIS A 233 13.42 -0.78 20.14
N LYS A 234 13.35 -0.01 21.25
CA LYS A 234 12.64 1.26 21.28
C LYS A 234 13.07 2.19 20.16
N GLY A 235 12.11 2.66 19.36
CA GLY A 235 12.33 3.61 18.27
C GLY A 235 13.22 3.13 17.12
N THR A 236 13.58 1.83 17.06
CA THR A 236 14.47 1.31 16.01
C THR A 236 13.74 0.98 14.70
N VAL A 237 12.43 0.86 14.73
CA VAL A 237 11.53 0.55 13.62
C VAL A 237 10.31 1.44 13.76
N LYS A 238 9.79 1.95 12.65
CA LYS A 238 8.57 2.75 12.63
C LYS A 238 7.38 1.84 12.35
N PRO A 239 6.43 1.68 13.26
CA PRO A 239 5.20 0.94 12.99
C PRO A 239 4.25 1.77 12.12
N VAL A 240 3.51 1.10 11.24
CA VAL A 240 2.44 1.64 10.43
C VAL A 240 1.28 0.66 10.51
N PHE A 241 0.10 1.14 10.83
CA PHE A 241 -1.09 0.32 11.02
C PHE A 241 -2.10 0.55 9.92
N SER A 242 -2.84 -0.48 9.57
CA SER A 242 -3.80 -0.45 8.48
C SER A 242 -5.00 -1.33 8.78
N ASP A 243 -6.19 -0.77 8.54
CA ASP A 243 -7.46 -1.49 8.63
C ASP A 243 -7.75 -2.29 7.34
N GLU A 244 -7.02 -2.02 6.25
CA GLU A 244 -7.22 -2.69 4.97
C GLU A 244 -6.52 -4.05 4.86
N LEU A 245 -5.66 -4.41 5.83
CA LEU A 245 -5.03 -5.73 5.85
C LEU A 245 -6.04 -6.81 6.24
N ALA A 246 -6.10 -7.86 5.42
CA ALA A 246 -7.14 -8.88 5.52
C ALA A 246 -6.95 -9.87 6.68
N ASP A 247 -5.75 -10.04 7.19
CA ASP A 247 -5.40 -11.01 8.24
C ASP A 247 -4.79 -10.32 9.45
N ASP A 248 -5.48 -10.40 10.57
CA ASP A 248 -5.06 -9.80 11.84
C ASP A 248 -3.84 -10.49 12.47
N SER A 249 -3.47 -11.68 11.99
CA SER A 249 -2.32 -12.43 12.48
C SER A 249 -1.02 -12.15 11.70
N GLU A 250 -1.12 -11.49 10.54
CA GLU A 250 0.02 -11.20 9.69
C GLU A 250 0.67 -9.84 10.05
N TRP A 251 1.97 -9.76 9.89
CA TRP A 251 2.70 -8.51 9.92
C TRP A 251 3.84 -8.53 8.91
N TYR A 252 4.17 -7.35 8.41
CA TYR A 252 5.09 -7.19 7.27
C TYR A 252 6.25 -6.28 7.64
N PRO A 253 7.41 -6.84 8.05
CA PRO A 253 8.63 -6.07 8.20
C PRO A 253 9.15 -5.57 6.85
N LEU A 254 9.61 -4.33 6.80
CA LEU A 254 10.00 -3.62 5.60
C LEU A 254 11.42 -3.03 5.72
N ALA A 255 12.21 -3.17 4.67
CA ALA A 255 13.54 -2.59 4.55
C ALA A 255 13.58 -1.52 3.46
N LEU A 256 13.42 -0.26 3.84
CA LEU A 256 13.35 0.89 2.94
C LEU A 256 14.63 1.75 2.96
N ASN A 257 15.73 1.21 3.45
CA ASN A 257 16.98 1.94 3.63
C ASN A 257 17.84 2.07 2.36
N LYS A 258 17.41 1.50 1.25
CA LYS A 258 18.13 1.52 -0.03
C LYS A 258 17.33 2.24 -1.10
N PRO A 259 17.84 3.35 -1.67
CA PRO A 259 17.17 4.04 -2.77
C PRO A 259 16.94 3.10 -3.97
N GLY A 260 15.74 3.13 -4.53
CA GLY A 260 15.36 2.32 -5.69
C GLY A 260 15.02 0.85 -5.38
N MET A 261 15.18 0.41 -4.13
CA MET A 261 14.69 -0.89 -3.69
C MET A 261 13.40 -0.68 -2.88
N VAL A 262 12.27 -1.06 -3.47
CA VAL A 262 10.94 -0.83 -2.89
C VAL A 262 10.13 -2.12 -2.90
N PRO A 263 9.26 -2.34 -1.91
CA PRO A 263 8.44 -3.53 -1.81
C PRO A 263 7.33 -3.58 -2.87
N TRP A 264 6.76 -2.43 -3.21
CA TRP A 264 5.71 -2.28 -4.21
C TRP A 264 5.80 -0.94 -4.93
N ILE A 265 5.09 -0.87 -6.03
CA ILE A 265 4.95 0.34 -6.86
C ILE A 265 3.47 0.63 -7.00
N VAL A 266 3.08 1.88 -6.76
CA VAL A 266 1.72 2.36 -6.90
C VAL A 266 1.68 3.46 -7.94
N GLN A 267 0.70 3.41 -8.82
CA GLN A 267 0.43 4.44 -9.80
C GLN A 267 -1.04 4.83 -9.75
N ASP A 268 -1.32 6.13 -9.70
CA ASP A 268 -2.66 6.69 -9.90
C ASP A 268 -2.59 8.00 -10.70
N GLU A 269 -3.74 8.55 -11.05
CA GLU A 269 -3.84 9.84 -11.76
C GLU A 269 -3.74 11.05 -10.83
N GLY A 270 -3.68 10.83 -9.52
CA GLY A 270 -3.58 11.85 -8.48
C GLY A 270 -4.93 12.46 -8.10
N THR A 271 -5.72 12.90 -9.05
CA THR A 271 -7.03 13.52 -8.80
C THR A 271 -8.12 12.78 -9.57
N PRO A 272 -9.21 12.37 -8.90
CA PRO A 272 -10.35 11.74 -9.57
C PRO A 272 -10.98 12.67 -10.62
N GLU A 273 -11.41 12.08 -11.73
CA GLU A 273 -12.16 12.76 -12.78
C GLU A 273 -13.65 12.77 -12.41
N GLU A 274 -14.25 13.95 -12.37
CA GLU A 274 -15.66 14.11 -12.05
C GLU A 274 -16.54 13.94 -13.29
N ILE A 275 -17.61 13.16 -13.15
CA ILE A 275 -18.67 13.01 -14.16
C ILE A 275 -19.99 13.43 -13.51
N ARG A 276 -20.62 14.46 -14.07
CA ARG A 276 -21.95 14.93 -13.65
C ARG A 276 -23.01 14.41 -14.61
N HIS A 277 -24.07 13.91 -14.06
CA HIS A 277 -25.26 13.51 -14.78
C HIS A 277 -26.42 14.42 -14.41
N ASP A 278 -26.75 15.32 -15.32
CA ASP A 278 -27.87 16.25 -15.19
C ASP A 278 -29.12 15.77 -15.95
N LYS A 279 -30.16 16.58 -15.97
CA LYS A 279 -31.42 16.25 -16.65
C LYS A 279 -31.32 16.12 -18.17
N THR A 280 -30.22 16.51 -18.77
CA THR A 280 -29.99 16.39 -20.22
C THR A 280 -29.39 15.03 -20.61
N ASP A 281 -28.81 14.33 -19.63
CA ASP A 281 -28.08 13.09 -19.85
C ASP A 281 -28.96 11.85 -20.08
N ALA A 282 -28.32 10.82 -20.63
CA ALA A 282 -28.95 9.51 -20.86
C ALA A 282 -29.39 8.83 -19.56
N LEU A 283 -28.66 9.03 -18.47
CA LEU A 283 -29.01 8.50 -17.13
C LEU A 283 -30.38 9.03 -16.69
N TYR A 284 -30.57 10.35 -16.78
CA TYR A 284 -31.86 10.96 -16.42
C TYR A 284 -32.99 10.47 -17.31
N LYS A 285 -32.78 10.38 -18.62
CA LYS A 285 -33.81 9.92 -19.58
C LYS A 285 -34.25 8.49 -19.31
N SER A 286 -33.40 7.64 -18.78
CA SER A 286 -33.71 6.25 -18.50
C SER A 286 -34.19 6.00 -17.06
N THR A 287 -33.74 6.79 -16.07
CA THR A 287 -33.95 6.52 -14.65
C THR A 287 -34.59 7.68 -13.87
N LEU A 288 -34.71 8.85 -14.47
CA LEU A 288 -35.10 10.12 -13.83
C LEU A 288 -34.17 10.54 -12.67
N LYS A 289 -32.94 10.03 -12.64
CA LYS A 289 -31.92 10.34 -11.64
C LYS A 289 -30.94 11.37 -12.16
N VAL A 290 -30.46 12.22 -11.25
CA VAL A 290 -29.30 13.08 -11.41
C VAL A 290 -28.24 12.68 -10.43
N GLY A 291 -26.97 12.85 -10.76
CA GLY A 291 -25.91 12.38 -9.87
C GLY A 291 -24.52 12.89 -10.23
N VAL A 292 -23.57 12.57 -9.36
CA VAL A 292 -22.14 12.81 -9.54
C VAL A 292 -21.41 11.51 -9.35
N ALA A 293 -20.51 11.18 -10.25
CA ALA A 293 -19.58 10.08 -10.12
C ALA A 293 -18.15 10.56 -10.26
N TYR A 294 -17.24 9.89 -9.59
CA TYR A 294 -15.81 10.12 -9.66
C TYR A 294 -15.12 8.89 -10.20
N ILE A 295 -14.24 9.09 -11.14
CA ILE A 295 -13.44 8.04 -11.75
C ILE A 295 -11.97 8.29 -11.40
N LEU A 296 -11.31 7.26 -10.89
CA LEU A 296 -9.87 7.28 -10.63
C LEU A 296 -9.22 6.08 -11.33
N ARG A 297 -8.16 6.33 -12.08
CA ARG A 297 -7.35 5.24 -12.65
C ARG A 297 -6.12 5.04 -11.79
N GLY A 298 -5.95 3.82 -11.32
CA GLY A 298 -4.83 3.46 -10.50
C GLY A 298 -4.65 1.95 -10.37
N ASN A 299 -3.47 1.54 -9.99
CA ASN A 299 -3.14 0.17 -9.64
C ASN A 299 -1.84 0.12 -8.83
N GLY A 300 -1.57 -1.04 -8.23
CA GLY A 300 -0.33 -1.35 -7.53
C GLY A 300 0.21 -2.71 -7.95
N VAL A 301 1.52 -2.86 -7.89
CA VAL A 301 2.20 -4.13 -8.14
C VAL A 301 3.28 -4.34 -7.10
N LEU A 302 3.36 -5.56 -6.58
CA LEU A 302 4.45 -5.98 -5.69
C LEU A 302 5.75 -6.04 -6.50
N ALA A 303 6.82 -5.44 -5.98
CA ALA A 303 8.03 -5.19 -6.74
C ALA A 303 9.20 -6.10 -6.34
N LEU A 304 9.81 -5.84 -5.18
CA LEU A 304 11.00 -6.56 -4.76
C LEU A 304 10.75 -7.36 -3.48
N PRO A 305 10.71 -8.70 -3.56
CA PRO A 305 10.53 -9.56 -2.39
C PRO A 305 11.66 -9.43 -1.36
N HIS A 306 12.82 -8.90 -1.77
CA HIS A 306 13.94 -8.61 -0.87
C HIS A 306 13.64 -7.53 0.19
N CYS A 307 12.68 -6.64 -0.08
CA CYS A 307 12.39 -5.46 0.73
C CYS A 307 11.28 -5.67 1.76
N VAL A 308 10.56 -6.78 1.68
CA VAL A 308 9.44 -7.10 2.56
C VAL A 308 9.42 -8.58 2.89
N GLN A 309 9.03 -8.91 4.11
CA GLN A 309 8.75 -10.28 4.54
C GLN A 309 7.30 -10.35 5.01
N ARG A 310 6.67 -11.50 4.88
CA ARG A 310 5.42 -11.84 5.54
C ARG A 310 5.72 -12.70 6.77
N TRP A 311 5.18 -12.32 7.89
CA TRP A 311 5.19 -13.09 9.11
C TRP A 311 3.74 -13.39 9.47
N ALA A 312 3.35 -14.65 9.37
CA ALA A 312 1.98 -15.08 9.61
C ALA A 312 1.95 -15.97 10.85
N GLY A 313 1.39 -15.42 11.92
CA GLY A 313 1.13 -16.13 13.17
C GLY A 313 -0.04 -17.10 13.07
N THR A 314 -0.31 -17.80 14.14
CA THR A 314 -1.61 -18.46 14.33
C THR A 314 -2.56 -17.39 14.85
N ALA A 315 -3.69 -17.21 14.17
CA ALA A 315 -4.73 -16.30 14.66
C ALA A 315 -5.03 -16.59 16.15
N PRO A 316 -5.22 -15.55 16.96
CA PRO A 316 -5.46 -15.69 18.39
C PRO A 316 -6.73 -16.48 18.74
#